data_f8bf38c4a6142160a090e15997cf3050
#
_entry.id   f8bf38c4a6142160a090e15997cf3050
#
_cell.length_a   1.000
_cell.length_b   1.000
_cell.length_c   1.000
_cell.angle_alpha   90.00
_cell.angle_beta   90.00
_cell.angle_gamma   90.00
#
_symmetry.space_group_name_H-M   'P 1'
#
loop_
_entity.id
_entity.type
_entity.pdbx_description
1 polymer ?
#
loop_
_entity_poly.entity_id
_entity_poly.type
_entity_poly.pdbx_seq_one_letter_code
_entity_poly.pdbx_strand_id
1 'polypeptide(L)'
;MHNLAIALHLKGYSVTGSDDEIFDPARSRLQRYGLLPDREGWHPERITPDIDEVVLGMHARIDNPELLRAQEYLYEQSKDKLRVVIGGSHGKTTTTAMILHVLKHCGIEADYMVGAQLAGFDVMVRLSDSAKVMVIEGDEYLTSPIDRRPKFHLYHPNVAIITGIEWDHINVFPTFDIYKEQFAKFIDLIVSS
;
A
#
# COMPACT_ATOMS: atom_id res chain seq x y z
N MET A 1 10.44 -10.82 10.06
CA MET A 1 10.90 -10.07 8.85
C MET A 1 12.40 -10.24 8.57
N HIS A 2 13.32 -10.21 9.55
CA HIS A 2 14.78 -10.32 9.32
C HIS A 2 15.23 -11.52 8.47
N ASN A 3 14.57 -12.69 8.59
CA ASN A 3 14.90 -13.86 7.77
C ASN A 3 14.55 -13.65 6.29
N LEU A 4 13.46 -12.93 5.98
CA LEU A 4 13.11 -12.59 4.60
C LEU A 4 14.11 -11.57 4.04
N ALA A 5 14.48 -10.55 4.80
CA ALA A 5 15.50 -9.58 4.39
C ALA A 5 16.82 -10.27 4.02
N ILE A 6 17.30 -11.20 4.86
CA ILE A 6 18.50 -11.99 4.60
C ILE A 6 18.33 -12.86 3.33
N ALA A 7 17.18 -13.52 3.17
CA ALA A 7 16.92 -14.36 2.00
C ALA A 7 16.91 -13.56 0.69
N LEU A 8 16.33 -12.37 0.68
CA LEU A 8 16.34 -11.46 -0.47
C LEU A 8 17.76 -10.95 -0.77
N HIS A 9 18.49 -10.54 0.27
CA HIS A 9 19.89 -10.14 0.12
C HIS A 9 20.76 -11.25 -0.50
N LEU A 10 20.61 -12.49 -0.04
CA LEU A 10 21.33 -13.65 -0.59
C LEU A 10 20.93 -13.98 -2.04
N LYS A 11 19.76 -13.51 -2.50
CA LYS A 11 19.34 -13.57 -3.90
C LYS A 11 19.90 -12.43 -4.75
N GLY A 12 20.63 -11.48 -4.16
CA GLY A 12 21.24 -10.35 -4.85
C GLY A 12 20.41 -9.06 -4.87
N TYR A 13 19.31 -8.99 -4.11
CA TYR A 13 18.56 -7.76 -3.96
C TYR A 13 19.29 -6.78 -3.02
N SER A 14 19.20 -5.49 -3.31
CA SER A 14 19.56 -4.42 -2.36
C SER A 14 18.44 -4.30 -1.34
N VAL A 15 18.72 -4.61 -0.08
CA VAL A 15 17.71 -4.65 0.97
C VAL A 15 18.10 -3.70 2.09
N THR A 16 17.18 -2.83 2.46
CA THR A 16 17.25 -1.98 3.66
C THR A 16 16.05 -2.27 4.55
N GLY A 17 16.07 -1.81 5.79
CA GLY A 17 14.93 -1.98 6.68
C GLY A 17 15.00 -1.06 7.88
N SER A 18 13.86 -0.91 8.53
CA SER A 18 13.67 -0.12 9.74
C SER A 18 12.81 -0.89 10.73
N ASP A 19 13.06 -0.66 12.01
CA ASP A 19 12.22 -1.17 13.10
C ASP A 19 12.39 -0.25 14.32
N ASP A 20 11.41 -0.21 15.23
CA ASP A 20 11.48 0.59 16.45
C ASP A 20 12.70 0.19 17.28
N GLU A 21 12.85 -1.11 17.51
CA GLU A 21 13.96 -1.72 18.21
C GLU A 21 14.27 -3.10 17.62
N ILE A 22 15.54 -3.41 17.47
CA ILE A 22 15.99 -4.70 16.92
C ILE A 22 16.74 -5.48 17.99
N PHE A 23 16.12 -6.54 18.48
CA PHE A 23 16.67 -7.42 19.51
C PHE A 23 17.31 -8.68 18.92
N ASP A 24 18.15 -9.36 19.71
CA ASP A 24 18.61 -10.68 19.38
C ASP A 24 17.48 -11.73 19.40
N PRO A 25 17.52 -12.71 18.51
CA PRO A 25 18.59 -13.05 17.56
C PRO A 25 18.53 -12.29 16.20
N ALA A 26 17.57 -11.40 15.98
CA ALA A 26 17.46 -10.67 14.73
C ALA A 26 18.64 -9.72 14.53
N ARG A 27 19.02 -8.99 15.58
CA ARG A 27 20.14 -8.03 15.57
C ARG A 27 21.44 -8.66 15.10
N SER A 28 21.89 -9.71 15.77
CA SER A 28 23.13 -10.41 15.44
C SER A 28 23.11 -11.02 14.03
N ARG A 29 21.95 -11.51 13.58
CA ARG A 29 21.78 -12.06 12.23
C ARG A 29 21.90 -10.97 11.17
N LEU A 30 21.17 -9.85 11.31
CA LEU A 30 21.23 -8.73 10.37
C LEU A 30 22.64 -8.14 10.31
N GLN A 31 23.30 -7.99 11.46
CA GLN A 31 24.68 -7.51 11.53
C GLN A 31 25.66 -8.40 10.75
N ARG A 32 25.50 -9.71 10.84
CA ARG A 32 26.36 -10.69 10.12
C ARG A 32 26.28 -10.52 8.61
N TYR A 33 25.13 -10.11 8.07
CA TYR A 33 24.91 -9.92 6.64
C TYR A 33 25.03 -8.47 6.19
N GLY A 34 25.43 -7.54 7.08
CA GLY A 34 25.55 -6.12 6.77
C GLY A 34 24.19 -5.43 6.55
N LEU A 35 23.11 -5.99 7.08
CA LEU A 35 21.73 -5.50 6.91
C LEU A 35 21.19 -4.80 8.16
N LEU A 36 21.98 -4.72 9.24
CA LEU A 36 21.59 -3.98 10.42
C LEU A 36 21.60 -2.49 10.09
N PRO A 37 20.46 -1.77 10.29
CA PRO A 37 20.44 -0.33 10.04
C PRO A 37 21.37 0.42 11.00
N ASP A 38 22.00 1.49 10.53
CA ASP A 38 22.89 2.35 11.32
C ASP A 38 22.18 3.00 12.49
N ARG A 39 20.87 3.25 12.34
CA ARG A 39 20.00 3.84 13.36
C ARG A 39 18.69 3.07 13.39
N GLU A 40 18.23 2.75 14.58
CA GLU A 40 16.90 2.21 14.85
C GLU A 40 15.83 3.33 14.73
N GLY A 41 14.57 2.95 14.68
CA GLY A 41 13.45 3.86 14.47
C GLY A 41 13.02 3.97 13.02
N TRP A 42 12.10 4.87 12.77
CA TRP A 42 11.44 5.07 11.46
C TRP A 42 12.05 6.28 10.75
N HIS A 43 12.39 6.12 9.49
CA HIS A 43 13.12 7.09 8.67
C HIS A 43 12.42 7.30 7.32
N PRO A 44 11.36 8.15 7.26
CA PRO A 44 10.58 8.40 6.03
C PRO A 44 11.42 8.84 4.84
N GLU A 45 12.55 9.50 5.10
CA GLU A 45 13.51 9.95 4.10
C GLU A 45 14.18 8.79 3.32
N ARG A 46 14.07 7.55 3.82
CA ARG A 46 14.56 6.35 3.13
C ARG A 46 13.61 5.87 2.04
N ILE A 47 12.37 6.34 2.03
CA ILE A 47 11.40 6.02 0.99
C ILE A 47 11.65 6.95 -0.19
N THR A 48 12.46 6.49 -1.11
CA THR A 48 12.98 7.22 -2.28
C THR A 48 12.51 6.57 -3.59
N PRO A 49 12.61 7.28 -4.73
CA PRO A 49 12.17 6.78 -6.04
C PRO A 49 12.86 5.50 -6.54
N ASP A 50 14.02 5.17 -5.99
CA ASP A 50 14.80 3.99 -6.36
C ASP A 50 14.41 2.72 -5.58
N ILE A 51 13.37 2.79 -4.74
CA ILE A 51 12.81 1.61 -4.06
C ILE A 51 11.79 0.94 -4.97
N ASP A 52 12.07 -0.29 -5.36
CA ASP A 52 11.16 -1.11 -6.17
C ASP A 52 9.98 -1.64 -5.35
N GLU A 53 10.20 -2.00 -4.08
CA GLU A 53 9.17 -2.63 -3.25
C GLU A 53 9.33 -2.29 -1.76
N VAL A 54 8.22 -2.03 -1.08
CA VAL A 54 8.14 -1.88 0.38
C VAL A 54 7.40 -3.07 0.97
N VAL A 55 8.10 -3.88 1.77
CA VAL A 55 7.54 -5.06 2.44
C VAL A 55 7.23 -4.75 3.90
N LEU A 56 5.96 -4.80 4.26
CA LEU A 56 5.52 -4.53 5.63
C LEU A 56 5.57 -5.78 6.50
N GLY A 57 6.08 -5.63 7.72
CA GLY A 57 5.98 -6.65 8.75
C GLY A 57 4.54 -6.81 9.26
N MET A 58 4.17 -8.01 9.74
CA MET A 58 2.85 -8.30 10.30
C MET A 58 2.45 -7.38 11.48
N HIS A 59 3.43 -6.80 12.16
CA HIS A 59 3.24 -5.89 13.29
C HIS A 59 3.50 -4.42 12.91
N ALA A 60 3.59 -4.11 11.60
CA ALA A 60 3.75 -2.73 11.16
C ALA A 60 2.58 -1.88 11.68
N ARG A 61 2.93 -0.83 12.40
CA ARG A 61 1.94 0.10 12.97
C ARG A 61 1.40 1.00 11.88
N ILE A 62 0.12 1.34 11.99
CA ILE A 62 -0.55 2.19 11.03
C ILE A 62 -0.02 3.64 11.03
N ASP A 63 0.58 4.06 12.14
CA ASP A 63 1.20 5.37 12.33
C ASP A 63 2.68 5.41 11.94
N ASN A 64 3.18 4.35 11.30
CA ASN A 64 4.54 4.30 10.81
C ASN A 64 4.77 5.38 9.73
N PRO A 65 5.67 6.35 9.96
CA PRO A 65 5.87 7.46 9.04
C PRO A 65 6.46 7.02 7.69
N GLU A 66 7.18 5.91 7.63
CA GLU A 66 7.65 5.34 6.36
C GLU A 66 6.47 4.79 5.53
N LEU A 67 5.47 4.18 6.19
CA LEU A 67 4.26 3.71 5.52
C LEU A 67 3.46 4.90 4.97
N LEU A 68 3.33 5.98 5.74
CA LEU A 68 2.65 7.21 5.30
C LEU A 68 3.37 7.81 4.08
N ARG A 69 4.70 7.91 4.14
CA ARG A 69 5.51 8.41 3.02
C ARG A 69 5.38 7.52 1.78
N ALA A 70 5.33 6.20 1.94
CA ALA A 70 5.13 5.27 0.83
C ALA A 70 3.75 5.45 0.16
N GLN A 71 2.70 5.77 0.94
CA GLN A 71 1.37 6.06 0.40
C GLN A 71 1.31 7.39 -0.37
N GLU A 72 1.93 8.44 0.17
CA GLU A 72 2.09 9.72 -0.54
C GLU A 72 2.89 9.53 -1.82
N TYR A 73 3.97 8.77 -1.76
CA TYR A 73 4.78 8.44 -2.91
C TYR A 73 3.98 7.71 -4.00
N LEU A 74 3.15 6.75 -3.60
CA LEU A 74 2.27 6.05 -4.53
C LEU A 74 1.33 7.02 -5.27
N TYR A 75 0.76 8.00 -4.56
CA TYR A 75 -0.05 9.03 -5.20
C TYR A 75 0.78 9.90 -6.15
N GLU A 76 1.95 10.37 -5.74
CA GLU A 76 2.86 11.16 -6.57
C GLU A 76 3.21 10.44 -7.89
N GLN A 77 3.47 9.11 -7.82
CA GLN A 77 3.79 8.28 -8.99
C GLN A 77 2.57 7.96 -9.88
N SER A 78 1.37 8.20 -9.38
CA SER A 78 0.13 7.88 -10.09
C SER A 78 -0.72 9.10 -10.48
N LYS A 79 -0.34 10.32 -10.07
CA LYS A 79 -1.15 11.54 -10.29
C LYS A 79 -1.45 11.84 -11.75
N ASP A 80 -0.54 11.47 -12.66
CA ASP A 80 -0.66 11.66 -14.10
C ASP A 80 -1.27 10.45 -14.83
N LYS A 81 -1.76 9.45 -14.06
CA LYS A 81 -2.38 8.23 -14.57
C LYS A 81 -3.88 8.22 -14.27
N LEU A 82 -4.63 7.45 -15.03
CA LEU A 82 -6.02 7.14 -14.71
C LEU A 82 -6.06 6.24 -13.47
N ARG A 83 -6.41 6.80 -12.32
CA ARG A 83 -6.47 6.06 -11.05
C ARG A 83 -7.85 5.44 -10.87
N VAL A 84 -7.88 4.11 -10.85
CA VAL A 84 -9.05 3.29 -10.53
C VAL A 84 -8.87 2.79 -9.09
N VAL A 85 -9.68 3.28 -8.17
CA VAL A 85 -9.56 2.91 -6.74
C VAL A 85 -10.77 2.09 -6.32
N ILE A 86 -10.50 0.92 -5.76
CA ILE A 86 -11.51 -0.05 -5.34
C ILE A 86 -11.59 -0.01 -3.80
N GLY A 87 -12.65 0.61 -3.28
CA GLY A 87 -12.98 0.60 -1.85
C GLY A 87 -14.12 -0.34 -1.51
N GLY A 88 -14.34 -0.58 -0.23
CA GLY A 88 -15.45 -1.40 0.26
C GLY A 88 -15.05 -2.41 1.31
N SER A 89 -16.01 -2.88 2.09
CA SER A 89 -15.76 -3.80 3.21
C SER A 89 -15.30 -5.17 2.73
N HIS A 90 -15.84 -5.67 1.61
CA HIS A 90 -15.55 -7.00 1.07
C HIS A 90 -15.38 -6.96 -0.44
N GLY A 91 -14.61 -7.92 -0.99
CA GLY A 91 -14.47 -8.11 -2.44
C GLY A 91 -13.50 -7.16 -3.14
N LYS A 92 -12.82 -6.27 -2.43
CA LYS A 92 -11.80 -5.36 -2.99
C LYS A 92 -10.76 -6.11 -3.83
N THR A 93 -10.05 -7.05 -3.21
CA THR A 93 -8.98 -7.83 -3.85
C THR A 93 -9.49 -8.61 -5.07
N THR A 94 -10.67 -9.22 -4.97
CA THR A 94 -11.26 -9.96 -6.09
C THR A 94 -11.59 -9.03 -7.26
N THR A 95 -12.22 -7.90 -6.99
CA THR A 95 -12.56 -6.90 -8.03
C THR A 95 -11.29 -6.32 -8.66
N THR A 96 -10.29 -5.99 -7.85
CA THR A 96 -8.98 -5.52 -8.33
C THR A 96 -8.33 -6.55 -9.25
N ALA A 97 -8.31 -7.82 -8.84
CA ALA A 97 -7.77 -8.91 -9.64
C ALA A 97 -8.50 -9.07 -10.98
N MET A 98 -9.82 -8.98 -10.99
CA MET A 98 -10.64 -9.06 -12.20
C MET A 98 -10.31 -7.90 -13.17
N ILE A 99 -10.21 -6.66 -12.66
CA ILE A 99 -9.86 -5.49 -13.48
C ILE A 99 -8.47 -5.67 -14.09
N LEU A 100 -7.47 -6.03 -13.29
CA LEU A 100 -6.10 -6.25 -13.75
C LEU A 100 -6.03 -7.37 -14.79
N HIS A 101 -6.78 -8.45 -14.59
CA HIS A 101 -6.86 -9.56 -15.54
C HIS A 101 -7.44 -9.10 -16.90
N VAL A 102 -8.52 -8.33 -16.87
CA VAL A 102 -9.16 -7.77 -18.10
C VAL A 102 -8.20 -6.82 -18.81
N LEU A 103 -7.57 -5.88 -18.10
CA LEU A 103 -6.60 -4.96 -18.69
C LEU A 103 -5.45 -5.71 -19.37
N LYS A 104 -4.88 -6.70 -18.67
CA LYS A 104 -3.81 -7.57 -19.21
C LYS A 104 -4.27 -8.32 -20.47
N HIS A 105 -5.49 -8.87 -20.48
CA HIS A 105 -6.06 -9.56 -21.64
C HIS A 105 -6.26 -8.61 -22.83
N CYS A 106 -6.64 -7.36 -22.57
CA CYS A 106 -6.80 -6.32 -23.60
C CYS A 106 -5.46 -5.70 -24.05
N GLY A 107 -4.31 -6.16 -23.54
CA GLY A 107 -3.01 -5.57 -23.86
C GLY A 107 -2.79 -4.18 -23.27
N ILE A 108 -3.58 -3.79 -22.28
CA ILE A 108 -3.44 -2.51 -21.58
C ILE A 108 -2.50 -2.69 -20.41
N GLU A 109 -1.37 -2.00 -20.45
CA GLU A 109 -0.42 -1.98 -19.35
C GLU A 109 -0.97 -1.14 -18.21
N ALA A 110 -0.97 -1.71 -17.00
CA ALA A 110 -1.44 -1.04 -15.80
C ALA A 110 -0.42 -1.21 -14.67
N ASP A 111 -0.24 -0.15 -13.91
CA ASP A 111 0.36 -0.21 -12.58
C ASP A 111 -0.70 -0.58 -11.57
N TYR A 112 -0.29 -1.09 -10.42
CA TYR A 112 -1.24 -1.52 -9.41
C TYR A 112 -0.65 -1.56 -8.01
N MET A 113 -1.54 -1.45 -7.02
CA MET A 113 -1.30 -1.81 -5.63
C MET A 113 -2.45 -2.70 -5.15
N VAL A 114 -2.12 -3.88 -4.64
CA VAL A 114 -3.06 -4.89 -4.15
C VAL A 114 -2.74 -5.31 -2.72
N GLY A 115 -3.76 -5.63 -1.95
CA GLY A 115 -3.61 -6.02 -0.54
C GLY A 115 -3.16 -7.47 -0.32
N ALA A 116 -3.14 -8.30 -1.37
CA ALA A 116 -2.74 -9.71 -1.30
C ALA A 116 -2.08 -10.15 -2.60
N GLN A 117 -1.24 -11.19 -2.53
CA GLN A 117 -0.62 -11.78 -3.71
C GLN A 117 -1.68 -12.34 -4.66
N LEU A 118 -1.67 -11.90 -5.91
CA LEU A 118 -2.59 -12.35 -6.96
C LEU A 118 -1.92 -13.40 -7.85
N ALA A 119 -2.68 -14.42 -8.25
CA ALA A 119 -2.21 -15.42 -9.22
C ALA A 119 -1.93 -14.76 -10.59
N GLY A 120 -0.73 -14.99 -11.12
CA GLY A 120 -0.29 -14.41 -12.39
C GLY A 120 0.26 -12.98 -12.31
N PHE A 121 0.50 -12.49 -11.09
CA PHE A 121 1.20 -11.22 -10.82
C PHE A 121 2.35 -11.49 -9.84
N ASP A 122 3.55 -11.05 -10.19
CA ASP A 122 4.77 -11.41 -9.45
C ASP A 122 4.95 -10.57 -8.18
N VAL A 123 4.39 -9.36 -8.17
CA VAL A 123 4.51 -8.38 -7.07
C VAL A 123 3.15 -7.85 -6.64
N MET A 124 3.07 -7.30 -5.44
CA MET A 124 1.86 -6.68 -4.91
C MET A 124 1.75 -5.19 -5.27
N VAL A 125 2.86 -4.55 -5.58
CA VAL A 125 2.92 -3.17 -6.07
C VAL A 125 3.77 -3.13 -7.33
N ARG A 126 3.23 -2.53 -8.37
CA ARG A 126 3.94 -2.26 -9.62
C ARG A 126 3.81 -0.77 -9.95
N LEU A 127 4.95 -0.14 -10.23
CA LEU A 127 5.04 1.24 -10.71
C LEU A 127 5.94 1.27 -11.94
N SER A 128 5.52 1.97 -12.97
CA SER A 128 6.26 2.12 -14.22
C SER A 128 6.02 3.50 -14.83
N ASP A 129 6.92 3.96 -15.68
CA ASP A 129 6.76 5.22 -16.41
C ASP A 129 5.80 5.08 -17.61
N SER A 130 5.62 3.86 -18.11
CA SER A 130 4.86 3.58 -19.34
C SER A 130 3.37 3.45 -19.13
N ALA A 131 2.93 2.86 -18.01
CA ALA A 131 1.52 2.62 -17.75
C ALA A 131 0.73 3.92 -17.59
N LYS A 132 -0.43 3.96 -18.25
CA LYS A 132 -1.37 5.10 -18.17
C LYS A 132 -2.52 4.88 -17.20
N VAL A 133 -2.62 3.67 -16.65
CA VAL A 133 -3.65 3.26 -15.70
C VAL A 133 -2.98 2.80 -14.42
N MET A 134 -3.52 3.22 -13.29
CA MET A 134 -3.13 2.73 -11.96
C MET A 134 -4.36 2.16 -11.26
N VAL A 135 -4.31 0.88 -10.89
CA VAL A 135 -5.39 0.19 -10.18
C VAL A 135 -4.98 0.00 -8.71
N ILE A 136 -5.76 0.58 -7.81
CA ILE A 136 -5.41 0.63 -6.38
C ILE A 136 -6.50 -0.06 -5.55
N GLU A 137 -6.11 -1.04 -4.76
CA GLU A 137 -6.97 -1.55 -3.70
C GLU A 137 -6.99 -0.55 -2.54
N GLY A 138 -8.12 0.13 -2.37
CA GLY A 138 -8.31 1.18 -1.38
C GLY A 138 -8.74 0.61 -0.04
N ASP A 139 -7.95 0.86 1.00
CA ASP A 139 -8.28 0.47 2.37
C ASP A 139 -9.10 1.57 3.04
N GLU A 140 -10.24 1.20 3.62
CA GLU A 140 -11.11 2.08 4.40
C GLU A 140 -10.61 2.34 5.82
N TYR A 141 -9.56 1.66 6.27
CA TYR A 141 -8.96 1.91 7.57
C TYR A 141 -8.16 3.20 7.59
N LEU A 142 -7.98 3.77 8.80
CA LEU A 142 -7.30 5.05 8.96
C LEU A 142 -5.87 5.04 8.42
N THR A 143 -5.46 6.17 7.88
CA THR A 143 -4.09 6.41 7.42
C THR A 143 -3.10 6.38 8.60
N SER A 144 -3.45 7.05 9.70
CA SER A 144 -2.66 7.05 10.94
C SER A 144 -3.53 7.46 12.13
N PRO A 145 -3.06 7.32 13.37
CA PRO A 145 -3.73 7.87 14.55
C PRO A 145 -3.88 9.40 14.53
N ILE A 146 -2.99 10.10 13.85
CA ILE A 146 -3.00 11.56 13.71
C ILE A 146 -3.83 11.97 12.51
N ASP A 147 -3.60 11.34 11.37
CA ASP A 147 -4.43 11.50 10.17
C ASP A 147 -5.51 10.43 10.16
N ARG A 148 -6.68 10.82 10.64
CA ARG A 148 -7.83 9.92 10.77
C ARG A 148 -8.61 9.74 9.45
N ARG A 149 -8.08 10.21 8.33
CA ARG A 149 -8.68 9.92 7.03
C ARG A 149 -8.43 8.46 6.67
N PRO A 150 -9.41 7.76 6.11
CA PRO A 150 -9.20 6.47 5.46
C PRO A 150 -8.14 6.56 4.36
N LYS A 151 -7.33 5.50 4.19
CA LYS A 151 -6.25 5.48 3.19
C LYS A 151 -6.76 5.72 1.78
N PHE A 152 -7.94 5.20 1.41
CA PHE A 152 -8.50 5.40 0.07
C PHE A 152 -8.82 6.86 -0.26
N HIS A 153 -8.94 7.76 0.75
CA HIS A 153 -9.08 9.19 0.52
C HIS A 153 -7.81 9.85 -0.06
N LEU A 154 -6.63 9.26 0.17
CA LEU A 154 -5.35 9.82 -0.28
C LEU A 154 -5.10 9.63 -1.77
N TYR A 155 -5.82 8.73 -2.41
CA TYR A 155 -5.51 8.33 -3.79
C TYR A 155 -6.21 9.17 -4.86
N HIS A 156 -7.13 10.07 -4.49
CA HIS A 156 -7.84 10.97 -5.40
C HIS A 156 -8.26 10.27 -6.71
N PRO A 157 -9.24 9.35 -6.68
CA PRO A 157 -9.57 8.50 -7.80
C PRO A 157 -10.09 9.29 -9.01
N ASN A 158 -9.81 8.83 -10.22
CA ASN A 158 -10.57 9.24 -11.41
C ASN A 158 -11.80 8.33 -11.58
N VAL A 159 -11.66 7.07 -11.18
CA VAL A 159 -12.76 6.09 -11.13
C VAL A 159 -12.76 5.46 -9.73
N ALA A 160 -13.87 5.57 -9.03
CA ALA A 160 -14.09 4.91 -7.75
C ALA A 160 -15.05 3.73 -7.92
N ILE A 161 -14.70 2.58 -7.34
CA ILE A 161 -15.56 1.41 -7.29
C ILE A 161 -15.79 1.06 -5.82
N ILE A 162 -17.06 0.91 -5.43
CA ILE A 162 -17.44 0.49 -4.07
C ILE A 162 -18.05 -0.91 -4.16
N THR A 163 -17.37 -1.89 -3.60
CA THR A 163 -17.77 -3.30 -3.66
C THR A 163 -18.80 -3.69 -2.61
N GLY A 164 -19.03 -2.84 -1.63
CA GLY A 164 -20.03 -3.00 -0.57
C GLY A 164 -19.69 -2.12 0.61
N ILE A 165 -20.70 -1.78 1.41
CA ILE A 165 -20.56 -1.02 2.65
C ILE A 165 -21.21 -1.82 3.75
N GLU A 166 -20.44 -2.67 4.41
CA GLU A 166 -20.83 -3.41 5.61
C GLU A 166 -20.01 -2.85 6.78
N TRP A 167 -20.67 -2.62 7.90
CA TRP A 167 -20.03 -1.98 9.04
C TRP A 167 -18.89 -2.81 9.61
N ASP A 168 -17.69 -2.30 9.43
CA ASP A 168 -16.44 -2.88 9.91
C ASP A 168 -15.62 -1.83 10.68
N HIS A 169 -14.52 -2.26 11.27
CA HIS A 169 -13.61 -1.37 12.02
C HIS A 169 -14.29 -0.56 13.13
N ILE A 170 -15.13 -1.20 13.95
CA ILE A 170 -15.93 -0.59 15.04
C ILE A 170 -15.06 0.19 16.03
N ASN A 171 -13.81 -0.23 16.21
CA ASN A 171 -12.81 0.47 17.03
C ASN A 171 -12.43 1.86 16.50
N VAL A 172 -12.66 2.11 15.22
CA VAL A 172 -12.34 3.36 14.51
C VAL A 172 -13.60 4.13 14.16
N PHE A 173 -14.62 3.43 13.69
CA PHE A 173 -15.92 3.98 13.28
C PHE A 173 -17.01 3.48 14.22
N PRO A 174 -17.27 4.19 15.32
CA PRO A 174 -18.18 3.74 16.39
C PRO A 174 -19.62 3.58 15.95
N THR A 175 -20.04 4.16 14.84
CA THR A 175 -21.38 3.98 14.26
C THR A 175 -21.30 3.72 12.76
N PHE A 176 -22.32 3.02 12.24
CA PHE A 176 -22.43 2.77 10.80
C PHE A 176 -22.54 4.04 9.99
N ASP A 177 -23.19 5.08 10.51
CA ASP A 177 -23.33 6.37 9.79
C ASP A 177 -21.97 7.06 9.62
N ILE A 178 -21.10 7.06 10.64
CA ILE A 178 -19.75 7.59 10.54
C ILE A 178 -18.93 6.78 9.53
N TYR A 179 -19.08 5.45 9.49
CA TYR A 179 -18.42 4.59 8.54
C TYR A 179 -18.89 4.88 7.09
N LYS A 180 -20.22 4.94 6.88
CA LYS A 180 -20.85 5.26 5.60
C LYS A 180 -20.43 6.64 5.05
N GLU A 181 -20.28 7.63 5.94
CA GLU A 181 -19.82 8.98 5.58
C GLU A 181 -18.42 8.95 4.92
N GLN A 182 -17.55 8.01 5.28
CA GLN A 182 -16.22 7.90 4.66
C GLN A 182 -16.32 7.54 3.17
N PHE A 183 -17.29 6.72 2.81
CA PHE A 183 -17.55 6.38 1.40
C PHE A 183 -18.17 7.54 0.63
N ALA A 184 -19.03 8.34 1.26
CA ALA A 184 -19.52 9.56 0.65
C ALA A 184 -18.38 10.54 0.34
N LYS A 185 -17.48 10.77 1.31
CA LYS A 185 -16.28 11.58 1.10
C LYS A 185 -15.36 11.01 0.02
N PHE A 186 -15.24 9.69 -0.07
CA PHE A 186 -14.46 9.05 -1.12
C PHE A 186 -15.02 9.35 -2.52
N ILE A 187 -16.35 9.37 -2.67
CA ILE A 187 -17.00 9.74 -3.92
C ILE A 187 -16.74 11.23 -4.25
N ASP A 188 -16.80 12.11 -3.25
CA ASP A 188 -16.55 13.54 -3.43
C ASP A 188 -15.09 13.84 -3.85
N LEU A 189 -14.16 12.92 -3.60
CA LEU A 189 -12.76 13.05 -3.99
C LEU A 189 -12.47 12.59 -5.42
N ILE A 190 -13.48 12.15 -6.18
CA ILE A 190 -13.30 11.78 -7.60
C ILE A 190 -12.90 13.03 -8.39
N VAL A 191 -11.74 12.97 -9.02
CA VAL A 191 -11.24 14.06 -9.85
C VAL A 191 -11.69 13.88 -11.30
N SER A 192 -12.22 14.95 -11.87
CA SER A 192 -12.55 14.98 -13.29
C SER A 192 -11.28 14.84 -14.13
N SER A 193 -11.29 13.95 -15.09
CA SER A 193 -10.23 13.75 -16.09
C SER A 193 -10.23 14.88 -17.12
#